data_ae6541971047ea7601c010683598a0cc
#
_entry.id   ae6541971047ea7601c010683598a0cc
#
_cell.length_a   1.000
_cell.length_b   1.000
_cell.length_c   1.000
_cell.angle_alpha   90.00
_cell.angle_beta   90.00
_cell.angle_gamma   90.00
#
_symmetry.space_group_name_H-M   'P 1'
#
loop_
_entity.id
_entity.type
_entity.pdbx_description
1 polymer ?
#
loop_
_entity_poly.entity_id
_entity_poly.type
_entity_poly.pdbx_seq_one_letter_code
_entity_poly.pdbx_strand_id
1 'polypeptide(L)'
;MNLKTTMLAFAAATLVAGCVSDSTYDKEVNTANTYQQLNTQLQGELAADQAEIQQLQGVIRVTLANGILFPEGGWQLNAQGKATLDRLAPVLAQLTGQRIEIKGYTDNLPIGPELKSRFPDNVALSNARAQSVADELVAQGVPAGLLAVSGYGDANPVATNDTPQGRAKNRRVVMDIVSAN
;
A
#
# COMPACT_ATOMS: atom_id res chain seq x y z
N MET A 1 10.10 -66.43 34.59
CA MET A 1 10.82 -65.39 33.81
C MET A 1 9.92 -64.96 32.65
N ASN A 2 9.09 -63.98 32.90
CA ASN A 2 8.01 -63.53 31.96
C ASN A 2 8.45 -62.35 31.16
N LEU A 3 8.65 -62.56 29.84
CA LEU A 3 8.98 -61.49 28.89
C LEU A 3 7.66 -60.90 28.38
N LYS A 4 7.36 -59.67 28.83
CA LYS A 4 6.20 -58.93 28.34
C LYS A 4 6.58 -58.21 27.04
N THR A 5 6.01 -58.67 25.94
CA THR A 5 6.12 -58.05 24.61
C THR A 5 5.25 -56.80 24.59
N THR A 6 5.87 -55.61 24.54
CA THR A 6 5.18 -54.34 24.37
C THR A 6 5.00 -54.08 22.87
N MET A 7 3.75 -54.17 22.38
CA MET A 7 3.36 -53.76 21.04
C MET A 7 3.39 -52.22 20.95
N LEU A 8 4.29 -51.66 20.17
CA LEU A 8 4.30 -50.24 19.77
C LEU A 8 3.29 -50.09 18.63
N ALA A 9 2.19 -49.41 18.92
CA ALA A 9 1.24 -48.99 17.89
C ALA A 9 1.82 -47.79 17.14
N PHE A 10 2.21 -47.98 15.89
CA PHE A 10 2.55 -46.90 14.98
C PHE A 10 1.25 -46.19 14.54
N ALA A 11 0.97 -45.00 15.08
CA ALA A 11 -0.05 -44.11 14.53
C ALA A 11 0.46 -43.55 13.22
N ALA A 12 -0.08 -44.00 12.10
CA ALA A 12 0.14 -43.39 10.79
C ALA A 12 -0.54 -42.02 10.77
N ALA A 13 0.23 -40.94 10.93
CA ALA A 13 -0.22 -39.59 10.65
C ALA A 13 -0.42 -39.46 9.14
N THR A 14 -1.65 -39.52 8.67
CA THR A 14 -2.02 -39.15 7.31
C THR A 14 -1.78 -37.65 7.14
N LEU A 15 -0.65 -37.27 6.53
CA LEU A 15 -0.42 -35.94 5.99
C LEU A 15 -1.44 -35.72 4.88
N VAL A 16 -2.50 -34.97 5.17
CA VAL A 16 -3.36 -34.40 4.15
C VAL A 16 -2.53 -33.32 3.44
N ALA A 17 -1.77 -33.70 2.42
CA ALA A 17 -1.20 -32.78 1.47
C ALA A 17 -2.38 -32.20 0.68
N GLY A 18 -2.92 -31.06 1.16
CA GLY A 18 -3.84 -30.25 0.36
C GLY A 18 -3.09 -29.83 -0.91
N CYS A 19 -3.51 -30.32 -2.07
CA CYS A 19 -3.03 -29.84 -3.35
C CYS A 19 -3.43 -28.37 -3.49
N VAL A 20 -2.53 -27.45 -3.14
CA VAL A 20 -2.62 -26.06 -3.56
C VAL A 20 -2.41 -26.08 -5.07
N SER A 21 -3.34 -25.49 -5.86
CA SER A 21 -3.17 -25.44 -7.30
C SER A 21 -1.93 -24.62 -7.65
N ASP A 22 -1.17 -25.00 -8.69
CA ASP A 22 0.03 -24.28 -9.13
C ASP A 22 -0.23 -22.77 -9.28
N SER A 23 -1.40 -22.39 -9.81
CA SER A 23 -1.78 -20.99 -9.95
C SER A 23 -1.97 -20.23 -8.63
N THR A 24 -2.36 -20.91 -7.55
CA THR A 24 -2.49 -20.29 -6.22
C THR A 24 -1.13 -20.15 -5.57
N TYR A 25 -0.27 -21.14 -5.71
CA TYR A 25 1.11 -21.10 -5.23
C TYR A 25 1.90 -19.98 -5.90
N ASP A 26 1.83 -19.86 -7.23
CA ASP A 26 2.51 -18.82 -7.99
C ASP A 26 2.03 -17.40 -7.58
N LYS A 27 0.74 -17.23 -7.32
CA LYS A 27 0.20 -15.95 -6.83
C LYS A 27 0.73 -15.59 -5.44
N GLU A 28 0.79 -16.54 -4.53
CA GLU A 28 1.31 -16.32 -3.16
C GLU A 28 2.80 -15.98 -3.18
N VAL A 29 3.60 -16.69 -3.97
CA VAL A 29 5.03 -16.44 -4.14
C VAL A 29 5.27 -15.06 -4.76
N ASN A 30 4.53 -14.67 -5.79
CA ASN A 30 4.65 -13.36 -6.42
C ASN A 30 4.27 -12.24 -5.46
N THR A 31 3.20 -12.42 -4.67
CA THR A 31 2.78 -11.45 -3.64
C THR A 31 3.85 -11.29 -2.56
N ALA A 32 4.43 -12.39 -2.07
CA ALA A 32 5.48 -12.36 -1.07
C ALA A 32 6.75 -11.66 -1.60
N ASN A 33 7.16 -11.95 -2.83
CA ASN A 33 8.32 -11.30 -3.47
C ASN A 33 8.09 -9.80 -3.65
N THR A 34 6.92 -9.39 -4.13
CA THR A 34 6.55 -7.97 -4.29
C THR A 34 6.60 -7.25 -2.94
N TYR A 35 6.02 -7.85 -1.89
CA TYR A 35 6.04 -7.29 -0.54
C TYR A 35 7.48 -7.07 -0.03
N GLN A 36 8.37 -8.06 -0.20
CA GLN A 36 9.77 -7.94 0.20
C GLN A 36 10.51 -6.85 -0.57
N GLN A 37 10.29 -6.75 -1.89
CA GLN A 37 10.90 -5.72 -2.72
C GLN A 37 10.47 -4.31 -2.28
N LEU A 38 9.17 -4.09 -2.07
CA LEU A 38 8.63 -2.81 -1.61
C LEU A 38 9.18 -2.45 -0.21
N ASN A 39 9.25 -3.41 0.71
CA ASN A 39 9.88 -3.20 2.02
C ASN A 39 11.34 -2.73 1.89
N THR A 40 12.10 -3.35 1.00
CA THR A 40 13.50 -2.97 0.78
C THR A 40 13.62 -1.55 0.24
N GLN A 41 12.75 -1.16 -0.69
CA GLN A 41 12.76 0.17 -1.30
C GLN A 41 12.35 1.29 -0.34
N LEU A 42 11.54 0.98 0.66
CA LEU A 42 10.99 1.95 1.62
C LEU A 42 11.62 1.87 3.02
N GLN A 43 12.76 1.20 3.19
CA GLN A 43 13.37 1.02 4.52
C GLN A 43 13.60 2.33 5.29
N GLY A 44 14.02 3.40 4.60
CA GLY A 44 14.24 4.71 5.20
C GLY A 44 12.94 5.35 5.70
N GLU A 45 11.90 5.33 4.90
CA GLU A 45 10.59 5.89 5.20
C GLU A 45 9.85 5.07 6.27
N LEU A 46 10.00 3.73 6.25
CA LEU A 46 9.47 2.83 7.30
C LEU A 46 10.11 3.13 8.66
N ALA A 47 11.43 3.27 8.70
CA ALA A 47 12.16 3.59 9.93
C ALA A 47 11.82 4.98 10.51
N ALA A 48 11.35 5.91 9.67
CA ALA A 48 10.94 7.25 10.04
C ALA A 48 9.44 7.42 10.33
N ASP A 49 8.67 6.32 10.39
CA ASP A 49 7.18 6.33 10.51
C ASP A 49 6.47 7.13 9.38
N GLN A 50 7.12 7.27 8.23
CA GLN A 50 6.59 8.01 7.08
C GLN A 50 5.96 7.12 6.03
N ALA A 51 6.20 5.82 6.11
CA ALA A 51 5.57 4.80 5.29
C ALA A 51 5.17 3.60 6.14
N GLU A 52 4.20 2.83 5.65
CA GLU A 52 3.78 1.56 6.22
C GLU A 52 3.46 0.59 5.09
N ILE A 53 3.88 -0.67 5.23
CA ILE A 53 3.54 -1.74 4.29
C ILE A 53 2.87 -2.87 5.06
N GLN A 54 1.69 -3.26 4.61
CA GLN A 54 0.91 -4.37 5.17
C GLN A 54 0.59 -5.39 4.09
N GLN A 55 0.67 -6.67 4.43
CA GLN A 55 0.14 -7.75 3.60
C GLN A 55 -1.15 -8.27 4.22
N LEU A 56 -2.28 -8.09 3.51
CA LEU A 56 -3.63 -8.38 3.99
C LEU A 56 -4.33 -9.31 2.99
N GLN A 57 -4.45 -10.60 3.28
CA GLN A 57 -5.25 -11.56 2.51
C GLN A 57 -5.14 -11.39 0.98
N GLY A 58 -3.93 -11.40 0.44
CA GLY A 58 -3.68 -11.24 -1.00
C GLY A 58 -3.63 -9.79 -1.51
N VAL A 59 -3.73 -8.81 -0.62
CA VAL A 59 -3.54 -7.38 -0.91
C VAL A 59 -2.26 -6.90 -0.27
N ILE A 60 -1.43 -6.18 -1.01
CA ILE A 60 -0.31 -5.42 -0.45
C ILE A 60 -0.76 -3.96 -0.35
N ARG A 61 -0.78 -3.44 0.86
CA ARG A 61 -1.08 -2.04 1.13
C ARG A 61 0.19 -1.28 1.44
N VAL A 62 0.47 -0.25 0.67
CA VAL A 62 1.53 0.72 0.93
C VAL A 62 0.89 2.05 1.31
N THR A 63 1.17 2.53 2.52
CA THR A 63 0.70 3.82 3.02
C THR A 63 1.87 4.78 3.08
N LEU A 64 1.74 5.96 2.45
CA LEU A 64 2.74 7.02 2.46
C LEU A 64 2.16 8.27 3.11
N ALA A 65 2.86 8.81 4.11
CA ALA A 65 2.48 10.06 4.75
C ALA A 65 2.57 11.22 3.76
N ASN A 66 1.60 12.14 3.83
CA ASN A 66 1.59 13.29 2.92
C ASN A 66 2.85 14.16 3.01
N GLY A 67 3.45 14.27 4.20
CA GLY A 67 4.62 15.11 4.44
C GLY A 67 5.86 14.70 3.64
N ILE A 68 6.01 13.42 3.26
CA ILE A 68 7.09 12.98 2.38
C ILE A 68 6.79 13.24 0.91
N LEU A 69 5.50 13.22 0.53
CA LEU A 69 5.08 13.32 -0.87
C LEU A 69 4.92 14.76 -1.33
N PHE A 70 4.38 15.62 -0.46
CA PHE A 70 3.93 16.96 -0.85
C PHE A 70 4.49 18.03 0.11
N PRO A 71 4.72 19.25 -0.37
CA PRO A 71 4.95 20.39 0.52
C PRO A 71 3.69 20.68 1.34
N GLU A 72 3.83 21.42 2.43
CA GLU A 72 2.69 21.82 3.25
C GLU A 72 1.66 22.59 2.39
N GLY A 73 0.40 22.22 2.51
CA GLY A 73 -0.68 22.76 1.69
C GLY A 73 -0.62 22.37 0.20
N GLY A 74 0.37 21.60 -0.23
CA GLY A 74 0.57 21.23 -1.65
C GLY A 74 -0.26 20.02 -2.12
N TRP A 75 -0.29 19.87 -3.44
CA TRP A 75 -0.84 18.69 -4.13
C TRP A 75 0.11 18.17 -5.22
N GLN A 76 1.14 18.93 -5.56
CA GLN A 76 2.21 18.51 -6.47
C GLN A 76 3.35 17.89 -5.66
N LEU A 77 3.93 16.83 -6.17
CA LEU A 77 5.02 16.12 -5.49
C LEU A 77 6.24 17.02 -5.28
N ASN A 78 6.80 16.93 -4.09
CA ASN A 78 8.12 17.50 -3.80
C ASN A 78 9.24 16.56 -4.29
N ALA A 79 10.50 16.97 -4.19
CA ALA A 79 11.65 16.19 -4.63
C ALA A 79 11.76 14.84 -3.90
N GLN A 80 11.46 14.80 -2.58
CA GLN A 80 11.49 13.58 -1.79
C GLN A 80 10.40 12.61 -2.22
N GLY A 81 9.18 13.11 -2.47
CA GLY A 81 8.06 12.31 -2.94
C GLY A 81 8.36 11.67 -4.29
N LYS A 82 8.93 12.43 -5.24
CA LYS A 82 9.39 11.90 -6.53
C LYS A 82 10.42 10.79 -6.33
N ALA A 83 11.49 11.07 -5.58
CA ALA A 83 12.53 10.07 -5.32
C ALA A 83 12.01 8.79 -4.63
N THR A 84 10.98 8.91 -3.78
CA THR A 84 10.34 7.74 -3.17
C THR A 84 9.58 6.93 -4.21
N LEU A 85 8.79 7.59 -5.08
CA LEU A 85 8.04 6.91 -6.14
C LEU A 85 8.95 6.32 -7.22
N ASP A 86 10.06 6.98 -7.56
CA ASP A 86 11.08 6.49 -8.51
C ASP A 86 11.66 5.13 -8.06
N ARG A 87 11.84 4.93 -6.76
CA ARG A 87 12.31 3.65 -6.21
C ARG A 87 11.23 2.56 -6.26
N LEU A 88 9.95 2.92 -6.16
CA LEU A 88 8.84 1.97 -6.19
C LEU A 88 8.47 1.57 -7.62
N ALA A 89 8.59 2.49 -8.57
CA ALA A 89 8.12 2.30 -9.94
C ALA A 89 8.66 1.04 -10.62
N PRO A 90 9.96 0.65 -10.52
CA PRO A 90 10.45 -0.59 -11.13
C PRO A 90 9.77 -1.86 -10.61
N VAL A 91 9.40 -1.89 -9.34
CA VAL A 91 8.68 -3.03 -8.73
C VAL A 91 7.23 -3.05 -9.23
N LEU A 92 6.57 -1.88 -9.23
CA LEU A 92 5.18 -1.73 -9.64
C LEU A 92 4.98 -1.96 -11.16
N ALA A 93 5.97 -1.62 -11.98
CA ALA A 93 5.91 -1.83 -13.44
C ALA A 93 5.96 -3.32 -13.84
N GLN A 94 6.45 -4.20 -12.97
CA GLN A 94 6.55 -5.64 -13.23
C GLN A 94 5.30 -6.42 -12.80
N LEU A 95 4.31 -5.77 -12.21
CA LEU A 95 3.08 -6.42 -11.75
C LEU A 95 2.30 -7.00 -12.93
N THR A 96 1.88 -8.26 -12.80
CA THR A 96 1.08 -8.97 -13.79
C THR A 96 -0.16 -9.57 -13.14
N GLY A 97 -1.33 -9.39 -13.77
CA GLY A 97 -2.61 -9.88 -13.22
C GLY A 97 -3.03 -9.16 -11.93
N GLN A 98 -2.50 -7.95 -11.69
CA GLN A 98 -2.80 -7.10 -10.55
C GLN A 98 -3.14 -5.69 -11.02
N ARG A 99 -3.77 -4.90 -10.16
CA ARG A 99 -3.98 -3.46 -10.33
C ARG A 99 -3.58 -2.72 -9.06
N ILE A 100 -3.32 -1.44 -9.19
CA ILE A 100 -2.91 -0.55 -8.10
C ILE A 100 -4.01 0.49 -7.89
N GLU A 101 -4.67 0.46 -6.74
CA GLU A 101 -5.67 1.44 -6.34
C GLU A 101 -4.98 2.54 -5.52
N ILE A 102 -4.82 3.73 -6.08
CA ILE A 102 -4.19 4.89 -5.45
C ILE A 102 -5.28 5.74 -4.81
N LYS A 103 -5.28 5.81 -3.48
CA LYS A 103 -6.32 6.42 -2.66
C LYS A 103 -5.75 7.59 -1.87
N GLY A 104 -6.25 8.81 -2.12
CA GLY A 104 -5.88 10.01 -1.37
C GLY A 104 -6.80 10.26 -0.19
N TYR A 105 -6.23 10.70 0.93
CA TYR A 105 -6.95 11.06 2.16
C TYR A 105 -6.45 12.39 2.73
N THR A 106 -7.33 13.11 3.41
CA THR A 106 -7.02 14.32 4.19
C THR A 106 -7.32 14.09 5.67
N ASP A 107 -7.01 15.07 6.50
CA ASP A 107 -7.65 15.23 7.80
C ASP A 107 -9.02 15.94 7.64
N ASN A 108 -9.69 16.19 8.76
CA ASN A 108 -11.01 16.83 8.79
C ASN A 108 -10.97 18.38 8.77
N LEU A 109 -9.79 18.98 8.66
CA LEU A 109 -9.70 20.44 8.58
C LEU A 109 -10.19 20.93 7.21
N PRO A 110 -10.89 22.08 7.18
CA PRO A 110 -11.26 22.70 5.91
C PRO A 110 -10.05 23.04 5.06
N ILE A 111 -10.22 23.01 3.74
CA ILE A 111 -9.19 23.45 2.80
C ILE A 111 -8.78 24.89 3.11
N GLY A 112 -7.48 25.13 3.16
CA GLY A 112 -6.90 26.46 3.36
C GLY A 112 -7.28 27.45 2.25
N PRO A 113 -7.29 28.75 2.56
CA PRO A 113 -7.75 29.79 1.61
C PRO A 113 -7.04 29.76 0.26
N GLU A 114 -5.74 29.42 0.25
CA GLU A 114 -4.91 29.36 -0.96
C GLU A 114 -5.35 28.27 -1.94
N LEU A 115 -5.92 27.19 -1.42
CA LEU A 115 -6.37 26.05 -2.22
C LEU A 115 -7.86 26.11 -2.59
N LYS A 116 -8.66 26.92 -1.90
CA LYS A 116 -10.12 26.99 -2.11
C LYS A 116 -10.51 27.41 -3.54
N SER A 117 -9.68 28.22 -4.21
CA SER A 117 -9.93 28.62 -5.59
C SER A 117 -9.74 27.46 -6.58
N ARG A 118 -8.98 26.45 -6.20
CA ARG A 118 -8.62 25.31 -7.05
C ARG A 118 -9.38 24.03 -6.70
N PHE A 119 -9.63 23.82 -5.43
CA PHE A 119 -10.31 22.61 -4.93
C PHE A 119 -11.53 23.01 -4.11
N PRO A 120 -12.73 22.57 -4.49
CA PRO A 120 -13.95 22.90 -3.75
C PRO A 120 -13.99 22.26 -2.36
N ASP A 121 -13.40 21.06 -2.18
CA ASP A 121 -13.46 20.24 -0.98
C ASP A 121 -12.25 19.32 -0.80
N ASN A 122 -12.20 18.64 0.34
CA ASN A 122 -11.15 17.67 0.69
C ASN A 122 -11.12 16.47 -0.25
N VAL A 123 -12.24 16.08 -0.85
CA VAL A 123 -12.31 14.99 -1.83
C VAL A 123 -11.56 15.37 -3.10
N ALA A 124 -11.81 16.56 -3.63
CA ALA A 124 -11.13 17.08 -4.81
C ALA A 124 -9.62 17.23 -4.57
N LEU A 125 -9.21 17.76 -3.39
CA LEU A 125 -7.80 17.89 -3.03
C LEU A 125 -7.11 16.53 -2.91
N SER A 126 -7.72 15.57 -2.22
CA SER A 126 -7.16 14.22 -2.05
C SER A 126 -7.08 13.46 -3.37
N ASN A 127 -8.05 13.65 -4.27
CA ASN A 127 -8.01 13.10 -5.62
C ASN A 127 -6.85 13.68 -6.44
N ALA A 128 -6.63 14.99 -6.39
CA ALA A 128 -5.52 15.64 -7.09
C ALA A 128 -4.15 15.15 -6.57
N ARG A 129 -4.02 14.88 -5.27
CA ARG A 129 -2.81 14.29 -4.67
C ARG A 129 -2.59 12.86 -5.16
N ALA A 130 -3.62 12.03 -5.14
CA ALA A 130 -3.55 10.67 -5.66
C ALA A 130 -3.23 10.65 -7.16
N GLN A 131 -3.77 11.59 -7.94
CA GLN A 131 -3.45 11.76 -9.35
C GLN A 131 -1.99 12.14 -9.57
N SER A 132 -1.43 13.06 -8.76
CA SER A 132 -0.01 13.43 -8.86
C SER A 132 0.93 12.23 -8.61
N VAL A 133 0.54 11.32 -7.72
CA VAL A 133 1.27 10.05 -7.50
C VAL A 133 1.16 9.14 -8.72
N ALA A 134 -0.03 8.98 -9.29
CA ALA A 134 -0.24 8.17 -10.49
C ALA A 134 0.55 8.72 -11.69
N ASP A 135 0.51 10.02 -11.90
CA ASP A 135 1.22 10.68 -13.01
C ASP A 135 2.73 10.46 -12.92
N GLU A 136 3.32 10.54 -11.72
CA GLU A 136 4.74 10.26 -11.51
C GLU A 136 5.06 8.78 -11.78
N LEU A 137 4.27 7.84 -11.27
CA LEU A 137 4.47 6.42 -11.53
C LEU A 137 4.40 6.09 -13.03
N VAL A 138 3.47 6.70 -13.76
CA VAL A 138 3.38 6.56 -15.22
C VAL A 138 4.62 7.15 -15.90
N ALA A 139 5.09 8.32 -15.46
CA ALA A 139 6.31 8.93 -15.99
C ALA A 139 7.56 8.04 -15.78
N GLN A 140 7.56 7.22 -14.70
CA GLN A 140 8.61 6.25 -14.38
C GLN A 140 8.38 4.86 -15.01
N GLY A 141 7.39 4.72 -15.89
CA GLY A 141 7.18 3.51 -16.71
C GLY A 141 6.17 2.51 -16.15
N VAL A 142 5.43 2.84 -15.08
CA VAL A 142 4.29 2.00 -14.64
C VAL A 142 3.15 2.13 -15.65
N PRO A 143 2.62 1.02 -16.21
CA PRO A 143 1.53 1.09 -17.18
C PRO A 143 0.29 1.78 -16.59
N ALA A 144 -0.21 2.82 -17.25
CA ALA A 144 -1.37 3.59 -16.78
C ALA A 144 -2.62 2.71 -16.56
N GLY A 145 -2.77 1.65 -17.36
CA GLY A 145 -3.88 0.69 -17.24
C GLY A 145 -3.88 -0.14 -15.93
N LEU A 146 -2.77 -0.16 -15.20
CA LEU A 146 -2.69 -0.79 -13.87
C LEU A 146 -3.20 0.12 -12.76
N LEU A 147 -3.35 1.43 -13.01
CA LEU A 147 -3.61 2.43 -11.98
C LEU A 147 -5.09 2.82 -11.96
N ALA A 148 -5.67 2.85 -10.76
CA ALA A 148 -6.98 3.43 -10.50
C ALA A 148 -6.83 4.48 -9.39
N VAL A 149 -7.35 5.69 -9.62
CA VAL A 149 -7.17 6.84 -8.72
C VAL A 149 -8.49 7.23 -8.08
N SER A 150 -8.47 7.51 -6.78
CA SER A 150 -9.64 7.97 -6.04
C SER A 150 -9.26 8.89 -4.87
N GLY A 151 -10.03 9.97 -4.69
CA GLY A 151 -9.97 10.84 -3.52
C GLY A 151 -11.09 10.54 -2.55
N TYR A 152 -10.77 10.41 -1.27
CA TYR A 152 -11.72 10.09 -0.20
C TYR A 152 -11.91 11.25 0.80
N GLY A 153 -11.15 12.34 0.65
CA GLY A 153 -11.19 13.45 1.60
C GLY A 153 -10.84 12.98 3.01
N ASP A 154 -11.63 13.38 3.99
CA ASP A 154 -11.49 13.04 5.41
C ASP A 154 -12.21 11.74 5.81
N ALA A 155 -12.72 10.97 4.86
CA ALA A 155 -13.30 9.67 5.11
C ALA A 155 -12.25 8.66 5.62
N ASN A 156 -12.72 7.68 6.42
CA ASN A 156 -11.90 6.58 6.92
C ASN A 156 -10.61 7.02 7.68
N PRO A 157 -10.73 7.85 8.74
CA PRO A 157 -9.58 8.26 9.53
C PRO A 157 -8.92 7.04 10.20
N VAL A 158 -7.57 7.02 10.19
CA VAL A 158 -6.78 5.97 10.87
C VAL A 158 -6.30 6.40 12.25
N ALA A 159 -6.49 7.67 12.60
CA ALA A 159 -6.21 8.23 13.91
C ALA A 159 -7.21 9.32 14.25
N THR A 160 -7.25 9.75 15.54
CA THR A 160 -8.12 10.87 15.93
C THR A 160 -7.73 12.17 15.20
N ASN A 161 -8.72 12.95 14.78
CA ASN A 161 -8.49 14.28 14.20
C ASN A 161 -8.30 15.38 15.27
N ASP A 162 -8.46 15.07 16.57
CA ASP A 162 -8.34 16.05 17.65
C ASP A 162 -6.90 16.51 17.88
N THR A 163 -5.92 15.67 17.54
CA THR A 163 -4.50 15.96 17.74
C THR A 163 -3.79 16.26 16.42
N PRO A 164 -2.77 17.15 16.41
CA PRO A 164 -1.95 17.38 15.21
C PRO A 164 -1.30 16.10 14.67
N GLN A 165 -0.85 15.22 15.56
CA GLN A 165 -0.21 13.93 15.21
C GLN A 165 -1.22 12.98 14.55
N GLY A 166 -2.44 12.89 15.07
CA GLY A 166 -3.49 12.08 14.47
C GLY A 166 -3.90 12.61 13.10
N ARG A 167 -4.06 13.93 12.96
CA ARG A 167 -4.30 14.55 11.64
C ARG A 167 -3.18 14.27 10.65
N ALA A 168 -1.92 14.29 11.08
CA ALA A 168 -0.80 13.97 10.21
C ALA A 168 -0.87 12.53 9.67
N LYS A 169 -1.31 11.55 10.48
CA LYS A 169 -1.54 10.16 10.06
C LYS A 169 -2.73 10.04 9.09
N ASN A 170 -3.78 10.86 9.28
CA ASN A 170 -4.93 10.85 8.38
C ASN A 170 -4.57 11.43 6.99
N ARG A 171 -3.70 12.43 6.91
CA ARG A 171 -3.18 12.94 5.63
C ARG A 171 -2.18 11.95 5.02
N ARG A 172 -2.67 11.09 4.12
CA ARG A 172 -1.90 10.00 3.52
C ARG A 172 -2.34 9.70 2.10
N VAL A 173 -1.48 9.02 1.36
CA VAL A 173 -1.83 8.29 0.14
C VAL A 173 -1.64 6.80 0.39
N VAL A 174 -2.61 6.01 0.01
CA VAL A 174 -2.60 4.54 0.11
C VAL A 174 -2.55 3.96 -1.29
N MET A 175 -1.66 3.02 -1.54
CA MET A 175 -1.63 2.20 -2.74
C MET A 175 -1.98 0.77 -2.35
N ASP A 176 -3.13 0.28 -2.79
CA ASP A 176 -3.55 -1.10 -2.61
C ASP A 176 -3.26 -1.88 -3.91
N ILE A 177 -2.34 -2.84 -3.84
CA ILE A 177 -2.03 -3.76 -4.93
C ILE A 177 -2.94 -4.96 -4.76
N VAL A 178 -3.91 -5.10 -5.66
CA VAL A 178 -4.97 -6.11 -5.62
C VAL A 178 -4.95 -6.96 -6.88
N SER A 179 -5.46 -8.19 -6.83
CA SER A 179 -5.65 -9.00 -8.03
C SER A 179 -6.59 -8.29 -9.01
N ALA A 180 -6.23 -8.25 -10.28
CA ALA A 180 -7.14 -7.85 -11.34
C ALA A 180 -8.14 -9.00 -11.56
N ASN A 181 -9.43 -8.70 -11.44
CA ASN A 181 -10.51 -9.66 -11.73
C ASN A 181 -10.68 -9.81 -13.24
#